data_eb69ac78b03b2eb6748d4ed0e5a1edae
#
_entry.id   eb69ac78b03b2eb6748d4ed0e5a1edae
#
_cell.length_a   1.000
_cell.length_b   1.000
_cell.length_c   1.000
_cell.angle_alpha   90.00
_cell.angle_beta   90.00
_cell.angle_gamma   90.00
#
_symmetry.space_group_name_H-M   'P 1'
#
loop_
_entity.id
_entity.type
_entity.pdbx_description
1 polymer ?
#
loop_
_entity_poly.entity_id
_entity_poly.type
_entity_poly.pdbx_seq_one_letter_code
_entity_poly.pdbx_strand_id
1 'polypeptide(L)'
;MQDFERLDVYQCALRFAALSFRILENMPRGHGELSDQLKRATISIPLNIAEGAGKPTEADRSRYHAIARGSAMECAAIVDLLRLQSLVQPTVADEAKALLVRVVSMLTKLCR
;
A
#
# COMPACT_ATOMS: atom_id res chain seq x y z
N MET A 1 -9.30 21.73 1.89
CA MET A 1 -8.76 21.33 1.76
C MET A 1 -8.28 20.13 1.21
N GLN A 2 -7.29 19.89 1.26
CA GLN A 2 -6.67 18.80 0.72
C GLN A 2 -7.25 17.51 1.15
N ASP A 3 -8.35 17.60 1.75
CA ASP A 3 -8.98 16.42 2.29
C ASP A 3 -9.54 15.50 1.23
N PHE A 4 -9.96 16.04 0.08
CA PHE A 4 -10.43 15.19 -1.01
C PHE A 4 -9.30 14.31 -1.54
N GLU A 5 -8.11 14.86 -1.68
CA GLU A 5 -6.97 14.09 -2.17
C GLU A 5 -6.56 13.02 -1.18
N ARG A 6 -6.53 13.34 0.10
CA ARG A 6 -6.21 12.35 1.14
C ARG A 6 -7.27 11.29 1.25
N LEU A 7 -8.55 11.67 1.10
CA LEU A 7 -9.64 10.70 1.15
C LEU A 7 -9.53 9.73 -0.02
N ASP A 8 -9.23 10.23 -1.22
CA ASP A 8 -9.08 9.38 -2.39
C ASP A 8 -7.95 8.39 -2.23
N VAL A 9 -6.79 8.82 -1.76
CA VAL A 9 -5.66 7.92 -1.58
C VAL A 9 -5.92 6.94 -0.45
N TYR A 10 -6.59 7.38 0.61
CA TYR A 10 -6.95 6.50 1.70
C TYR A 10 -7.89 5.39 1.22
N GLN A 11 -8.93 5.75 0.45
CA GLN A 11 -9.84 4.75 -0.09
C GLN A 11 -9.15 3.78 -1.04
N CYS A 12 -8.23 4.28 -1.86
CA CYS A 12 -7.45 3.44 -2.74
C CYS A 12 -6.57 2.46 -1.95
N ALA A 13 -5.96 2.95 -0.86
CA ALA A 13 -5.15 2.13 0.02
C ALA A 13 -5.99 1.02 0.68
N LEU A 14 -7.23 1.34 1.08
CA LEU A 14 -8.12 0.34 1.66
C LEU A 14 -8.53 -0.72 0.63
N ARG A 15 -8.76 -0.32 -0.62
CA ARG A 15 -9.04 -1.28 -1.68
C ARG A 15 -7.87 -2.23 -1.88
N PHE A 16 -6.66 -1.68 -1.89
CA PHE A 16 -5.48 -2.52 -1.98
C PHE A 16 -5.37 -3.44 -0.78
N ALA A 17 -5.63 -2.93 0.43
CA ALA A 17 -5.55 -3.74 1.64
C ALA A 17 -6.52 -4.93 1.58
N ALA A 18 -7.75 -4.71 1.11
CA ALA A 18 -8.71 -5.78 0.98
C ALA A 18 -8.21 -6.87 0.04
N LEU A 19 -7.62 -6.48 -1.09
CA LEU A 19 -7.05 -7.42 -2.05
C LEU A 19 -5.84 -8.15 -1.46
N SER A 20 -4.98 -7.41 -0.78
CA SER A 20 -3.78 -7.96 -0.14
C SER A 20 -4.15 -9.00 0.91
N PHE A 21 -5.16 -8.72 1.74
CA PHE A 21 -5.60 -9.68 2.75
C PHE A 21 -6.13 -10.97 2.12
N ARG A 22 -6.80 -10.89 0.97
CA ARG A 22 -7.23 -12.08 0.25
C ARG A 22 -6.04 -12.87 -0.29
N ILE A 23 -5.03 -12.18 -0.79
CA ILE A 23 -3.79 -12.83 -1.21
C ILE A 23 -3.17 -13.57 -0.03
N LEU A 24 -3.11 -12.91 1.14
CA LEU A 24 -2.52 -13.50 2.34
C LEU A 24 -3.28 -14.73 2.82
N GLU A 25 -4.61 -14.71 2.74
CA GLU A 25 -5.44 -15.84 3.14
C GLU A 25 -5.18 -17.08 2.28
N ASN A 26 -4.75 -16.89 1.05
CA ASN A 26 -4.52 -17.98 0.11
C ASN A 26 -3.06 -18.38 -0.02
N MET A 27 -2.18 -17.80 0.80
CA MET A 27 -0.77 -18.14 0.76
C MET A 27 -0.53 -19.53 1.31
N PRO A 28 0.20 -20.40 0.56
CA PRO A 28 0.54 -21.72 1.07
C PRO A 28 1.57 -21.64 2.18
N ARG A 29 1.70 -22.73 2.93
CA ARG A 29 2.70 -22.82 3.98
C ARG A 29 4.12 -22.73 3.40
N GLY A 30 5.06 -22.25 4.20
CA GLY A 30 6.45 -22.12 3.79
C GLY A 30 6.82 -20.76 3.26
N HIS A 31 5.85 -19.81 3.21
CA HIS A 31 6.09 -18.46 2.72
C HIS A 31 5.79 -17.40 3.78
N GLY A 32 6.00 -17.78 5.06
CA GLY A 32 5.68 -16.91 6.18
C GLY A 32 6.42 -15.59 6.18
N GLU A 33 7.67 -15.59 5.71
CA GLU A 33 8.47 -14.38 5.70
C GLU A 33 7.87 -13.32 4.76
N LEU A 34 7.54 -13.72 3.51
CA LEU A 34 6.91 -12.79 2.56
C LEU A 34 5.52 -12.40 3.02
N SER A 35 4.76 -13.35 3.58
CA SER A 35 3.42 -13.06 4.11
C SER A 35 3.47 -12.00 5.19
N ASP A 36 4.41 -12.13 6.13
CA ASP A 36 4.55 -11.18 7.23
C ASP A 36 4.95 -9.80 6.72
N GLN A 37 5.87 -9.75 5.75
CA GLN A 37 6.30 -8.48 5.17
C GLN A 37 5.15 -7.80 4.43
N LEU A 38 4.39 -8.56 3.64
CA LEU A 38 3.25 -8.00 2.91
C LEU A 38 2.20 -7.47 3.87
N LYS A 39 1.89 -8.23 4.91
CA LYS A 39 0.90 -7.80 5.90
C LYS A 39 1.30 -6.49 6.55
N ARG A 40 2.54 -6.38 7.02
CA ARG A 40 3.02 -5.17 7.68
C ARG A 40 3.02 -3.97 6.73
N ALA A 41 3.53 -4.17 5.51
CA ALA A 41 3.58 -3.07 4.54
C ALA A 41 2.18 -2.64 4.13
N THR A 42 1.27 -3.59 3.94
CA THR A 42 -0.13 -3.30 3.59
C THR A 42 -0.79 -2.42 4.64
N ILE A 43 -0.65 -2.79 5.91
CA ILE A 43 -1.27 -2.06 7.03
C ILE A 43 -0.63 -0.67 7.17
N SER A 44 0.67 -0.57 6.93
CA SER A 44 1.41 0.69 7.06
C SER A 44 0.88 1.79 6.13
N ILE A 45 0.36 1.44 4.95
CA ILE A 45 -0.09 2.44 4.00
C ILE A 45 -1.25 3.28 4.56
N PRO A 46 -2.41 2.69 4.86
CA PRO A 46 -3.53 3.51 5.34
C PRO A 46 -3.27 4.11 6.72
N LEU A 47 -2.53 3.43 7.59
CA LEU A 47 -2.26 3.97 8.92
C LEU A 47 -1.41 5.24 8.84
N ASN A 48 -0.41 5.28 7.96
CA ASN A 48 0.42 6.47 7.82
C ASN A 48 -0.30 7.60 7.10
N ILE A 49 -1.20 7.27 6.16
CA ILE A 49 -2.05 8.30 5.54
C ILE A 49 -2.92 8.96 6.61
N ALA A 50 -3.56 8.14 7.45
CA ALA A 50 -4.40 8.64 8.53
C ALA A 50 -3.60 9.45 9.56
N GLU A 51 -2.43 8.94 9.92
CA GLU A 51 -1.57 9.62 10.88
C GLU A 51 -1.15 10.99 10.36
N GLY A 52 -0.74 11.06 9.09
CA GLY A 52 -0.34 12.31 8.47
C GLY A 52 -1.47 13.32 8.42
N ALA A 53 -2.69 12.86 8.18
CA ALA A 53 -3.85 13.75 8.11
C ALA A 53 -4.09 14.49 9.42
N GLY A 54 -3.69 13.90 10.55
CA GLY A 54 -3.87 14.51 11.87
C GLY A 54 -2.74 15.43 12.31
N LYS A 55 -1.68 15.56 11.52
CA LYS A 55 -0.53 16.38 11.92
C LYS A 55 -0.77 17.86 11.61
N PRO A 56 -0.35 18.77 12.50
CA PRO A 56 -0.62 20.19 12.31
C PRO A 56 0.26 20.89 11.29
N THR A 57 1.48 20.39 11.05
CA THR A 57 2.39 21.06 10.11
C THR A 57 2.46 20.30 8.79
N GLU A 58 2.73 21.06 7.73
CA GLU A 58 2.87 20.48 6.41
C GLU A 58 4.08 19.53 6.34
N ALA A 59 5.17 19.90 7.02
CA ALA A 59 6.36 19.07 7.05
C ALA A 59 6.07 17.70 7.67
N ASP A 60 5.34 17.68 8.78
CA ASP A 60 4.99 16.42 9.43
C ASP A 60 4.03 15.61 8.58
N ARG A 61 3.03 16.26 7.95
CA ARG A 61 2.11 15.57 7.05
C ARG A 61 2.86 14.90 5.91
N SER A 62 3.79 15.63 5.28
CA SER A 62 4.59 15.10 4.17
C SER A 62 5.44 13.91 4.60
N ARG A 63 5.97 13.95 5.82
CA ARG A 63 6.79 12.85 6.33
C ARG A 63 6.00 11.55 6.42
N TYR A 64 4.77 11.62 6.93
CA TYR A 64 3.92 10.42 7.03
C TYR A 64 3.46 9.93 5.66
N HIS A 65 3.18 10.86 4.74
CA HIS A 65 2.84 10.47 3.37
C HIS A 65 4.02 9.81 2.68
N ALA A 66 5.24 10.25 2.96
CA ALA A 66 6.43 9.63 2.39
C ALA A 66 6.62 8.20 2.93
N ILE A 67 6.33 7.98 4.22
CA ILE A 67 6.38 6.63 4.81
C ILE A 67 5.34 5.72 4.13
N ALA A 68 4.11 6.22 3.97
CA ALA A 68 3.05 5.46 3.30
C ALA A 68 3.45 5.12 1.86
N ARG A 69 4.06 6.07 1.16
CA ARG A 69 4.52 5.85 -0.21
C ARG A 69 5.58 4.75 -0.28
N GLY A 70 6.54 4.77 0.65
CA GLY A 70 7.56 3.72 0.73
C GLY A 70 6.96 2.35 0.99
N SER A 71 5.95 2.28 1.86
CA SER A 71 5.24 1.03 2.13
C SER A 71 4.51 0.52 0.89
N ALA A 72 3.92 1.42 0.11
CA ALA A 72 3.24 1.04 -1.13
C ALA A 72 4.24 0.49 -2.15
N MET A 73 5.41 1.10 -2.26
CA MET A 73 6.47 0.62 -3.14
C MET A 73 6.98 -0.74 -2.70
N GLU A 74 7.10 -0.96 -1.39
CA GLU A 74 7.48 -2.26 -0.86
C GLU A 74 6.43 -3.31 -1.21
N CYS A 75 5.14 -2.99 -1.05
CA CYS A 75 4.07 -3.91 -1.45
C CYS A 75 4.15 -4.27 -2.92
N ALA A 76 4.45 -3.30 -3.78
CA ALA A 76 4.57 -3.56 -5.21
C ALA A 76 5.69 -4.54 -5.51
N ALA A 77 6.83 -4.38 -4.84
CA ALA A 77 7.96 -5.29 -4.99
C ALA A 77 7.60 -6.70 -4.51
N ILE A 78 6.89 -6.79 -3.38
CA ILE A 78 6.47 -8.09 -2.85
C ILE A 78 5.51 -8.77 -3.83
N VAL A 79 4.56 -8.03 -4.40
CA VAL A 79 3.63 -8.60 -5.39
C VAL A 79 4.40 -9.15 -6.59
N ASP A 80 5.45 -8.44 -7.04
CA ASP A 80 6.30 -8.94 -8.11
C ASP A 80 6.95 -10.27 -7.72
N LEU A 81 7.47 -10.36 -6.50
CA LEU A 81 8.10 -11.61 -6.01
C LEU A 81 7.10 -12.76 -5.92
N LEU A 82 5.87 -12.47 -5.46
CA LEU A 82 4.82 -13.48 -5.38
C LEU A 82 4.45 -13.97 -6.78
N ARG A 83 4.41 -13.07 -7.75
CA ARG A 83 4.09 -13.43 -9.13
C ARG A 83 5.18 -14.34 -9.71
N LEU A 84 6.44 -14.03 -9.45
CA LEU A 84 7.56 -14.85 -9.92
C LEU A 84 7.49 -16.28 -9.37
N GLN A 85 6.96 -16.44 -8.17
CA GLN A 85 6.84 -17.76 -7.53
C GLN A 85 5.49 -18.41 -7.82
N SER A 86 4.69 -17.81 -8.67
CA SER A 86 3.34 -18.30 -9.01
C SER A 86 2.43 -18.43 -7.78
N LEU A 87 2.61 -17.54 -6.80
CA LEU A 87 1.82 -17.55 -5.57
C LEU A 87 0.62 -16.63 -5.66
N VAL A 88 0.47 -15.89 -6.76
CA VAL A 88 -0.68 -15.01 -6.99
C VAL A 88 -1.06 -15.13 -8.46
N GLN A 89 -2.36 -15.11 -8.73
CA GLN A 89 -2.85 -15.15 -10.11
C GLN A 89 -2.40 -13.88 -10.85
N PRO A 90 -2.00 -13.97 -12.13
CA PRO A 90 -1.57 -12.80 -12.88
C PRO A 90 -2.59 -11.65 -12.88
N THR A 91 -3.89 -11.97 -12.99
CA THR A 91 -4.93 -10.94 -12.99
C THR A 91 -5.02 -10.24 -11.63
N VAL A 92 -4.83 -10.98 -10.54
CA VAL A 92 -4.84 -10.43 -9.19
C VAL A 92 -3.60 -9.54 -9.00
N ALA A 93 -2.44 -10.02 -9.46
CA ALA A 93 -1.20 -9.24 -9.39
C ALA A 93 -1.35 -7.92 -10.16
N ASP A 94 -1.94 -7.98 -11.36
CA ASP A 94 -2.17 -6.78 -12.17
C ASP A 94 -3.09 -5.79 -11.46
N GLU A 95 -4.16 -6.27 -10.85
CA GLU A 95 -5.08 -5.42 -10.10
C GLU A 95 -4.38 -4.78 -8.90
N ALA A 96 -3.60 -5.57 -8.16
CA ALA A 96 -2.86 -5.07 -7.00
C ALA A 96 -1.86 -3.99 -7.43
N LYS A 97 -1.13 -4.23 -8.51
CA LYS A 97 -0.14 -3.26 -9.00
C LYS A 97 -0.81 -1.97 -9.47
N ALA A 98 -1.97 -2.07 -10.14
CA ALA A 98 -2.69 -0.90 -10.60
C ALA A 98 -3.13 -0.02 -9.43
N LEU A 99 -3.63 -0.63 -8.34
CA LEU A 99 -4.01 0.12 -7.15
C LEU A 99 -2.79 0.77 -6.50
N LEU A 100 -1.67 0.05 -6.42
CA LEU A 100 -0.46 0.58 -5.81
C LEU A 100 0.14 1.74 -6.62
N VAL A 101 0.08 1.66 -7.96
CA VAL A 101 0.53 2.76 -8.81
C VAL A 101 -0.29 4.01 -8.51
N ARG A 102 -1.60 3.87 -8.36
CA ARG A 102 -2.45 5.01 -8.02
C ARG A 102 -2.10 5.59 -6.64
N VAL A 103 -1.89 4.72 -5.65
CA VAL A 103 -1.50 5.16 -4.31
C VAL A 103 -0.19 5.94 -4.36
N VAL A 104 0.83 5.38 -5.03
CA VAL A 104 2.15 6.02 -5.14
C VAL A 104 2.04 7.36 -5.85
N SER A 105 1.29 7.43 -6.96
CA SER A 105 1.10 8.68 -7.70
C SER A 105 0.47 9.76 -6.85
N MET A 106 -0.60 9.41 -6.14
CA MET A 106 -1.29 10.37 -5.29
C MET A 106 -0.43 10.83 -4.13
N LEU A 107 0.29 9.89 -3.49
CA LEU A 107 1.18 10.24 -2.37
C LEU A 107 2.36 11.08 -2.81
N THR A 108 2.86 10.86 -4.03
CA THR A 108 3.95 11.68 -4.57
C THR A 108 3.52 13.15 -4.62
N LYS A 109 2.29 13.42 -5.03
CA LYS A 109 1.78 14.79 -5.04
C LYS A 109 1.66 15.37 -3.63
N LEU A 110 1.23 14.56 -2.68
CA LEU A 110 1.03 14.99 -1.29
C LEU A 110 2.34 15.20 -0.54
N CYS A 111 3.45 14.62 -1.01
CA CYS A 111 4.75 14.78 -0.39
C CYS A 111 5.51 16.04 -0.86
N ARG A 112 5.03 16.71 -1.89
CA ARG A 112 5.69 17.92 -2.40
C ARG A 112 5.56 19.10 -1.46
#